data_11aa3e95346f81baad0be018e6951557
#
_entry.id   11aa3e95346f81baad0be018e6951557
#
_cell.length_a   1.000
_cell.length_b   1.000
_cell.length_c   1.000
_cell.angle_alpha   90.00
_cell.angle_beta   90.00
_cell.angle_gamma   90.00
#
_symmetry.space_group_name_H-M   'P 1'
#
loop_
_entity.id
_entity.type
_entity.pdbx_description
1 polymer ?
#
loop_
_entity_poly.entity_id
_entity_poly.type
_entity_poly.pdbx_seq_one_letter_code
_entity_poly.pdbx_strand_id
1 'polypeptide(L)'
;MRPEELLFAENKREEIYEMRPDYPYAVRRFDVDLSGTMIAPWHWHEEMELLLVKADGLNYDMMGECLMLKKGDVLFVNSNTLHQVYASDAGKHIRYDVHMFRGSLIADPDSLIEKNYVRPLQQMQTAKWILLKNGEADHWKVLKCLEQLSELEQKRSYGYELYSRNLLSEILLYLLDRKRNETKNESRETVGREMENEMRLRKMLLYIQEYYGEHLSLADLAKAANIGERECLRCFQK
;
A
#
# COMPACT_ATOMS: atom_id res chain seq x y z
N MET A 1 3.97 -17.34 -3.47
CA MET A 1 2.58 -17.03 -3.88
C MET A 1 2.54 -16.72 -5.35
N ARG A 2 1.47 -17.03 -6.05
CA ARG A 2 1.23 -16.70 -7.45
C ARG A 2 0.12 -15.65 -7.53
N PRO A 3 0.10 -14.77 -8.55
CA PRO A 3 -0.93 -13.76 -8.71
C PRO A 3 -2.37 -14.31 -8.72
N GLU A 4 -2.58 -15.51 -9.27
CA GLU A 4 -3.89 -16.16 -9.34
C GLU A 4 -4.44 -16.60 -7.98
N GLU A 5 -3.62 -16.56 -6.94
CA GLU A 5 -4.01 -16.89 -5.56
C GLU A 5 -4.55 -15.69 -4.80
N LEU A 6 -4.49 -14.47 -5.38
CA LEU A 6 -5.06 -13.27 -4.78
C LEU A 6 -6.58 -13.27 -4.93
N LEU A 7 -7.29 -12.98 -3.85
CA LEU A 7 -8.75 -12.97 -3.81
C LEU A 7 -9.27 -11.54 -3.64
N PHE A 8 -10.23 -11.16 -4.48
CA PHE A 8 -10.83 -9.84 -4.46
C PHE A 8 -12.35 -9.94 -4.35
N ALA A 9 -12.95 -9.18 -3.42
CA ALA A 9 -14.39 -9.01 -3.34
C ALA A 9 -14.92 -8.14 -4.51
N GLU A 10 -16.23 -8.08 -4.71
CA GLU A 10 -16.87 -7.28 -5.78
C GLU A 10 -16.46 -5.80 -5.75
N ASN A 11 -16.29 -5.23 -4.55
CA ASN A 11 -15.84 -3.84 -4.36
C ASN A 11 -14.32 -3.65 -4.49
N LYS A 12 -13.59 -4.64 -5.03
CA LYS A 12 -12.14 -4.67 -5.20
C LYS A 12 -11.35 -4.64 -3.89
N ARG A 13 -11.99 -4.92 -2.77
CA ARG A 13 -11.25 -5.16 -1.54
C ARG A 13 -10.53 -6.50 -1.66
N GLU A 14 -9.24 -6.51 -1.41
CA GLU A 14 -8.48 -7.74 -1.32
C GLU A 14 -8.78 -8.46 -0.01
N GLU A 15 -8.98 -9.77 -0.07
CA GLU A 15 -9.18 -10.62 1.09
C GLU A 15 -7.86 -11.29 1.48
N ILE A 16 -7.31 -10.91 2.63
CA ILE A 16 -6.06 -11.46 3.15
C ILE A 16 -6.39 -12.71 3.99
N TYR A 17 -6.67 -13.82 3.34
CA TYR A 17 -7.14 -15.05 3.99
C TYR A 17 -6.08 -15.72 4.88
N GLU A 18 -4.79 -15.39 4.70
CA GLU A 18 -3.70 -15.88 5.57
C GLU A 18 -3.66 -15.18 6.92
N MET A 19 -4.34 -14.04 7.05
CA MET A 19 -4.34 -13.23 8.26
C MET A 19 -5.29 -13.80 9.31
N ARG A 20 -4.76 -14.05 10.49
CA ARG A 20 -5.55 -14.53 11.63
C ARG A 20 -6.18 -13.36 12.38
N PRO A 21 -7.44 -13.48 12.85
CA PRO A 21 -8.09 -12.41 13.62
C PRO A 21 -7.39 -12.07 14.95
N ASP A 22 -6.81 -13.08 15.61
CA ASP A 22 -6.09 -12.96 16.88
C ASP A 22 -4.65 -12.51 16.73
N TYR A 23 -4.12 -12.56 15.49
CA TYR A 23 -2.79 -12.09 15.15
C TYR A 23 -2.82 -11.52 13.72
N PRO A 24 -3.23 -10.23 13.54
CA PRO A 24 -3.49 -9.64 12.25
C PRO A 24 -2.22 -9.21 11.51
N TYR A 25 -1.41 -10.20 11.13
CA TYR A 25 -0.19 -10.09 10.36
C TYR A 25 -0.06 -11.25 9.38
N ALA A 26 0.30 -10.96 8.15
CA ALA A 26 0.55 -11.93 7.09
C ALA A 26 1.76 -11.51 6.25
N VAL A 27 2.48 -12.50 5.73
CA VAL A 27 3.61 -12.28 4.82
C VAL A 27 3.39 -13.08 3.55
N ARG A 28 3.44 -12.40 2.42
CA ARG A 28 3.43 -13.03 1.09
C ARG A 28 4.78 -12.88 0.43
N ARG A 29 5.22 -13.94 -0.23
CA ARG A 29 6.47 -13.97 -0.99
C ARG A 29 6.17 -14.29 -2.43
N PHE A 30 6.53 -13.38 -3.29
CA PHE A 30 6.42 -13.54 -4.72
C PHE A 30 7.81 -13.83 -5.29
N ASP A 31 7.92 -14.92 -6.03
CA ASP A 31 9.14 -15.40 -6.68
C ASP A 31 8.71 -16.04 -7.99
N VAL A 32 8.55 -15.21 -9.04
CA VAL A 32 7.85 -15.60 -10.26
C VAL A 32 8.49 -14.98 -11.49
N ASP A 33 8.49 -15.75 -12.59
CA ASP A 33 8.84 -15.26 -13.92
C ASP A 33 7.55 -14.75 -14.59
N LEU A 34 7.35 -13.45 -14.55
CA LEU A 34 6.20 -12.79 -15.16
C LEU A 34 6.68 -11.85 -16.27
N SER A 35 6.14 -12.03 -17.45
CA SER A 35 6.40 -11.15 -18.58
C SER A 35 5.26 -10.19 -18.79
N GLY A 36 5.46 -8.89 -18.47
CA GLY A 36 4.50 -7.82 -18.77
C GLY A 36 3.11 -8.01 -18.17
N THR A 37 2.99 -8.82 -17.12
CA THR A 37 1.72 -9.34 -16.61
C THR A 37 1.26 -8.52 -15.43
N MET A 38 -0.05 -8.28 -15.35
CA MET A 38 -0.72 -7.79 -14.15
C MET A 38 -0.54 -8.81 -13.02
N ILE A 39 0.02 -8.35 -11.90
CA ILE A 39 0.19 -9.15 -10.69
C ILE A 39 -1.03 -9.02 -9.80
N ALA A 40 -1.45 -7.78 -9.54
CA ALA A 40 -2.66 -7.45 -8.82
C ALA A 40 -3.36 -6.27 -9.51
N PRO A 41 -4.62 -6.42 -9.97
CA PRO A 41 -5.39 -5.32 -10.56
C PRO A 41 -5.67 -4.24 -9.52
N TRP A 42 -6.28 -3.14 -9.91
CA TRP A 42 -6.70 -2.10 -8.97
C TRP A 42 -7.50 -2.69 -7.82
N HIS A 43 -6.95 -2.58 -6.60
CA HIS A 43 -7.52 -3.10 -5.37
C HIS A 43 -7.14 -2.23 -4.18
N TRP A 44 -7.74 -2.52 -3.06
CA TRP A 44 -7.45 -1.91 -1.77
C TRP A 44 -7.67 -2.91 -0.65
N HIS A 45 -7.05 -2.69 0.49
CA HIS A 45 -7.23 -3.50 1.71
C HIS A 45 -7.12 -2.63 2.96
N GLU A 46 -7.63 -3.14 4.09
CA GLU A 46 -7.64 -2.43 5.38
C GLU A 46 -6.26 -2.43 6.06
N GLU A 47 -5.41 -3.32 5.67
CA GLU A 47 -4.09 -3.51 6.21
C GLU A 47 -3.13 -2.41 5.74
N MET A 48 -2.14 -2.10 6.57
CA MET A 48 -0.92 -1.42 6.13
C MET A 48 0.00 -2.46 5.49
N GLU A 49 0.71 -2.06 4.45
CA GLU A 49 1.60 -2.91 3.69
C GLU A 49 3.04 -2.38 3.72
N LEU A 50 3.99 -3.27 3.88
CA LEU A 50 5.42 -3.02 3.73
C LEU A 50 5.99 -4.01 2.71
N LEU A 51 6.45 -3.49 1.60
CA LEU A 51 7.00 -4.26 0.50
C LEU A 51 8.51 -4.09 0.47
N LEU A 52 9.24 -5.21 0.38
CA LEU A 52 10.68 -5.26 0.14
C LEU A 52 10.96 -5.87 -1.23
N VAL A 53 11.53 -5.07 -2.13
CA VAL A 53 11.89 -5.50 -3.48
C VAL A 53 13.23 -6.27 -3.46
N LYS A 54 13.23 -7.52 -3.93
CA LYS A 54 14.43 -8.40 -3.97
C LYS A 54 14.99 -8.58 -5.37
N ALA A 55 14.24 -8.22 -6.41
CA ALA A 55 14.69 -8.17 -7.80
C ALA A 55 13.99 -7.02 -8.53
N ASP A 56 14.66 -6.42 -9.52
CA ASP A 56 14.12 -5.31 -10.31
C ASP A 56 12.92 -5.73 -11.17
N GLY A 57 12.13 -4.74 -11.61
CA GLY A 57 11.07 -4.96 -12.60
C GLY A 57 9.65 -4.95 -12.04
N LEU A 58 9.45 -4.43 -10.84
CA LEU A 58 8.15 -4.28 -10.21
C LEU A 58 7.67 -2.83 -10.32
N ASN A 59 6.46 -2.64 -10.82
CA ASN A 59 5.77 -1.34 -10.84
C ASN A 59 4.57 -1.36 -9.90
N TYR A 60 4.42 -0.27 -9.17
CA TYR A 60 3.25 0.04 -8.35
C TYR A 60 2.59 1.30 -8.88
N ASP A 61 1.36 1.19 -9.37
CA ASP A 61 0.55 2.36 -9.65
C ASP A 61 -0.24 2.74 -8.41
N MET A 62 0.00 3.94 -7.98
CA MET A 62 -0.80 4.67 -7.00
C MET A 62 -1.65 5.69 -7.74
N MET A 63 -2.70 6.18 -7.13
CA MET A 63 -3.57 7.17 -7.76
C MET A 63 -2.76 8.42 -8.16
N GLY A 64 -2.46 8.54 -9.45
CA GLY A 64 -1.73 9.65 -10.04
C GLY A 64 -0.22 9.45 -10.20
N GLU A 65 0.36 8.39 -9.67
CA GLU A 65 1.80 8.12 -9.78
C GLU A 65 2.08 6.64 -10.07
N CYS A 66 3.06 6.40 -10.95
CA CYS A 66 3.62 5.08 -11.21
C CYS A 66 5.01 4.98 -10.58
N LEU A 67 5.16 4.09 -9.63
CA LEU A 67 6.41 3.85 -8.92
C LEU A 67 7.15 2.67 -9.57
N MET A 68 8.26 2.95 -10.23
CA MET A 68 9.18 1.93 -10.73
C MET A 68 10.15 1.52 -9.62
N LEU A 69 9.91 0.36 -9.02
CA LEU A 69 10.67 -0.12 -7.88
C LEU A 69 11.91 -0.90 -8.30
N LYS A 70 13.01 -0.71 -7.59
CA LYS A 70 14.30 -1.36 -7.80
C LYS A 70 14.64 -2.27 -6.63
N LYS A 71 15.55 -3.20 -6.88
CA LYS A 71 16.08 -4.08 -5.84
C LYS A 71 16.62 -3.28 -4.64
N GLY A 72 16.15 -3.64 -3.47
CA GLY A 72 16.47 -2.99 -2.20
C GLY A 72 15.53 -1.86 -1.83
N ASP A 73 14.66 -1.38 -2.72
CA ASP A 73 13.66 -0.39 -2.35
C ASP A 73 12.65 -1.00 -1.37
N VAL A 74 12.16 -0.17 -0.45
CA VAL A 74 11.08 -0.49 0.46
C VAL A 74 9.92 0.47 0.19
N LEU A 75 8.73 -0.08 -0.01
CA LEU A 75 7.51 0.70 -0.18
C LEU A 75 6.57 0.42 1.00
N PHE A 76 6.15 1.48 1.68
CA PHE A 76 5.02 1.45 2.60
C PHE A 76 3.76 1.89 1.86
N VAL A 77 2.68 1.12 1.97
CA VAL A 77 1.34 1.47 1.49
C VAL A 77 0.41 1.52 2.69
N ASN A 78 -0.27 2.65 2.86
CA ASN A 78 -1.16 2.87 4.00
C ASN A 78 -2.51 2.16 3.80
N SER A 79 -3.21 1.93 4.90
CA SER A 79 -4.56 1.34 4.92
C SER A 79 -5.50 2.02 3.91
N ASN A 80 -6.32 1.22 3.24
CA ASN A 80 -7.35 1.67 2.31
C ASN A 80 -6.84 2.45 1.09
N THR A 81 -5.56 2.37 0.76
CA THR A 81 -4.98 3.00 -0.43
C THR A 81 -5.27 2.15 -1.67
N LEU A 82 -5.88 2.75 -2.69
CA LEU A 82 -6.12 2.09 -3.97
C LEU A 82 -4.82 2.01 -4.77
N HIS A 83 -4.44 0.81 -5.20
CA HIS A 83 -3.22 0.56 -5.97
C HIS A 83 -3.36 -0.65 -6.89
N GLN A 84 -2.45 -0.76 -7.86
CA GLN A 84 -2.26 -1.95 -8.70
C GLN A 84 -0.78 -2.28 -8.83
N VAL A 85 -0.48 -3.54 -9.14
CA VAL A 85 0.89 -4.05 -9.22
C VAL A 85 1.08 -4.82 -10.52
N TYR A 86 2.16 -4.54 -11.24
CA TYR A 86 2.48 -5.25 -12.48
C TYR A 86 3.97 -5.33 -12.75
N ALA A 87 4.35 -6.29 -13.59
CA ALA A 87 5.72 -6.46 -14.06
C ALA A 87 6.08 -5.40 -15.10
N SER A 88 7.23 -4.73 -14.96
CA SER A 88 7.66 -3.65 -15.87
C SER A 88 8.09 -4.13 -17.25
N ASP A 89 8.76 -5.28 -17.34
CA ASP A 89 9.33 -5.81 -18.58
C ASP A 89 9.09 -7.30 -18.76
N ALA A 90 8.92 -7.69 -20.03
CA ALA A 90 8.83 -9.09 -20.40
C ALA A 90 10.10 -9.88 -20.04
N GLY A 91 9.93 -11.01 -19.36
CA GLY A 91 11.01 -11.98 -19.11
C GLY A 91 11.90 -11.68 -17.92
N LYS A 92 11.58 -10.69 -17.07
CA LYS A 92 12.30 -10.48 -15.81
C LYS A 92 11.73 -11.34 -14.69
N HIS A 93 12.64 -11.94 -13.93
CA HIS A 93 12.32 -12.63 -12.68
C HIS A 93 12.01 -11.60 -11.60
N ILE A 94 10.79 -11.65 -11.07
CA ILE A 94 10.31 -10.71 -10.04
C ILE A 94 10.35 -11.40 -8.70
N ARG A 95 10.98 -10.77 -7.73
CA ARG A 95 11.05 -11.26 -6.35
C ARG A 95 10.85 -10.14 -5.35
N TYR A 96 9.86 -10.30 -4.48
CA TYR A 96 9.57 -9.37 -3.41
C TYR A 96 8.80 -10.03 -2.27
N ASP A 97 8.96 -9.48 -1.07
CA ASP A 97 8.18 -9.86 0.11
C ASP A 97 7.21 -8.72 0.45
N VAL A 98 6.00 -9.09 0.83
CA VAL A 98 4.94 -8.18 1.27
C VAL A 98 4.54 -8.55 2.69
N HIS A 99 4.70 -7.60 3.61
CA HIS A 99 4.30 -7.72 5.01
C HIS A 99 3.04 -6.88 5.22
N MET A 100 1.91 -7.52 5.47
CA MET A 100 0.62 -6.87 5.69
C MET A 100 0.21 -7.00 7.14
N PHE A 101 -0.25 -5.90 7.76
CA PHE A 101 -0.65 -5.90 9.16
C PHE A 101 -1.72 -4.85 9.46
N ARG A 102 -2.55 -5.12 10.46
CA ARG A 102 -3.51 -4.14 10.98
C ARG A 102 -2.91 -3.34 12.13
N GLY A 103 -3.40 -2.13 12.31
CA GLY A 103 -3.00 -1.27 13.44
C GLY A 103 -3.27 -1.92 14.81
N SER A 104 -4.28 -2.77 14.90
CA SER A 104 -4.59 -3.54 16.12
C SER A 104 -3.50 -4.54 16.54
N LEU A 105 -2.58 -4.92 15.64
CA LEU A 105 -1.39 -5.68 16.01
C LEU A 105 -0.44 -4.87 16.91
N ILE A 106 -0.34 -3.56 16.64
CA ILE A 106 0.57 -2.65 17.35
C ILE A 106 -0.04 -2.24 18.68
N ALA A 107 -1.32 -1.83 18.66
CA ALA A 107 -1.99 -1.31 19.84
C ALA A 107 -3.50 -1.53 19.79
N ASP A 108 -4.09 -1.76 20.97
CA ASP A 108 -5.53 -1.85 21.13
C ASP A 108 -6.22 -0.53 20.72
N PRO A 109 -7.43 -0.60 20.13
CA PRO A 109 -8.22 0.58 19.84
C PRO A 109 -8.41 1.47 21.08
N ASP A 110 -8.36 2.78 20.86
CA ASP A 110 -8.48 3.81 21.89
C ASP A 110 -7.39 3.86 22.98
N SER A 111 -6.38 3.00 22.90
CA SER A 111 -5.19 3.09 23.75
C SER A 111 -4.37 4.36 23.46
N LEU A 112 -3.48 4.72 24.38
CA LEU A 112 -2.57 5.86 24.19
C LEU A 112 -1.66 5.69 22.96
N ILE A 113 -1.18 4.47 22.74
CA ILE A 113 -0.30 4.16 21.59
C ILE A 113 -1.10 4.28 20.28
N GLU A 114 -2.28 3.73 20.24
CA GLU A 114 -3.13 3.82 19.05
C GLU A 114 -3.45 5.27 18.69
N LYS A 115 -3.89 6.09 19.67
CA LYS A 115 -4.25 7.50 19.46
C LYS A 115 -3.06 8.38 19.04
N ASN A 116 -1.88 8.10 19.55
CA ASN A 116 -0.71 8.96 19.32
C ASN A 116 0.16 8.54 18.13
N TYR A 117 0.09 7.26 17.71
CA TYR A 117 1.02 6.72 16.71
C TYR A 117 0.32 5.99 15.56
N VAL A 118 -0.58 5.05 15.85
CA VAL A 118 -1.20 4.21 14.81
C VAL A 118 -2.24 5.01 14.02
N ARG A 119 -3.24 5.57 14.71
CA ARG A 119 -4.32 6.35 14.09
C ARG A 119 -3.81 7.56 13.30
N PRO A 120 -2.86 8.36 13.81
CA PRO A 120 -2.30 9.47 13.03
C PRO A 120 -1.67 9.02 11.71
N LEU A 121 -0.92 7.90 11.68
CA LEU A 121 -0.35 7.39 10.44
C LEU A 121 -1.45 6.91 9.48
N GLN A 122 -2.40 6.11 9.95
CA GLN A 122 -3.50 5.60 9.12
C GLN A 122 -4.39 6.72 8.54
N GLN A 123 -4.59 7.81 9.28
CA GLN A 123 -5.38 8.96 8.85
C GLN A 123 -4.58 10.01 8.09
N MET A 124 -3.27 9.87 8.00
CA MET A 124 -2.39 10.84 7.33
C MET A 124 -2.56 10.77 5.82
N GLN A 125 -3.26 11.75 5.26
CA GLN A 125 -3.57 11.82 3.83
C GLN A 125 -2.32 11.99 2.95
N THR A 126 -1.29 12.66 3.46
CA THR A 126 0.01 12.85 2.79
C THR A 126 0.94 11.64 2.89
N ALA A 127 0.54 10.59 3.62
CA ALA A 127 1.30 9.36 3.79
C ALA A 127 0.53 8.12 3.31
N LYS A 128 -0.11 8.20 2.14
CA LYS A 128 -0.76 7.05 1.53
C LYS A 128 0.23 5.99 1.12
N TRP A 129 1.37 6.43 0.69
CA TRP A 129 2.54 5.61 0.45
C TRP A 129 3.82 6.38 0.81
N ILE A 130 4.87 5.64 1.13
CA ILE A 130 6.20 6.19 1.39
C ILE A 130 7.21 5.26 0.72
N LEU A 131 7.92 5.78 -0.28
CA LEU A 131 9.01 5.06 -0.92
C LEU A 131 10.33 5.39 -0.22
N LEU A 132 11.01 4.36 0.26
CA LEU A 132 12.37 4.42 0.79
C LEU A 132 13.30 3.80 -0.24
N LYS A 133 14.01 4.65 -0.98
CA LYS A 133 14.94 4.17 -2.02
C LYS A 133 16.19 3.58 -1.41
N ASN A 134 16.67 2.51 -2.00
CA ASN A 134 17.92 1.89 -1.61
C ASN A 134 19.06 2.92 -1.67
N GLY A 135 19.82 3.05 -0.57
CA GLY A 135 20.90 4.01 -0.41
C GLY A 135 20.50 5.38 0.16
N GLU A 136 19.23 5.66 0.40
CA GLU A 136 18.81 6.85 1.17
C GLU A 136 19.25 6.77 2.63
N ALA A 137 19.40 7.93 3.25
CA ALA A 137 19.71 8.03 4.68
C ALA A 137 18.66 7.25 5.50
N ASP A 138 19.14 6.47 6.46
CA ASP A 138 18.31 5.66 7.37
C ASP A 138 17.45 4.54 6.74
N HIS A 139 17.42 4.38 5.39
CA HIS A 139 16.76 3.26 4.71
C HIS A 139 17.16 1.91 5.30
N TRP A 140 18.44 1.74 5.63
CA TRP A 140 18.99 0.51 6.20
C TRP A 140 18.32 0.07 7.50
N LYS A 141 17.76 1.01 8.29
CA LYS A 141 17.04 0.68 9.54
C LYS A 141 15.77 -0.10 9.26
N VAL A 142 14.98 0.38 8.31
CA VAL A 142 13.74 -0.29 7.89
C VAL A 142 14.06 -1.60 7.17
N LEU A 143 15.05 -1.60 6.28
CA LEU A 143 15.51 -2.80 5.59
C LEU A 143 15.90 -3.91 6.58
N LYS A 144 16.69 -3.59 7.60
CA LYS A 144 17.11 -4.54 8.64
C LYS A 144 15.91 -5.13 9.39
N CYS A 145 14.93 -4.30 9.77
CA CYS A 145 13.70 -4.77 10.41
C CYS A 145 12.92 -5.73 9.50
N LEU A 146 12.79 -5.43 8.20
CA LEU A 146 12.09 -6.30 7.24
C LEU A 146 12.81 -7.62 6.99
N GLU A 147 14.14 -7.62 6.94
CA GLU A 147 14.94 -8.84 6.85
C GLU A 147 14.73 -9.73 8.08
N GLN A 148 14.77 -9.14 9.28
CA GLN A 148 14.48 -9.87 10.53
C GLN A 148 13.03 -10.39 10.58
N LEU A 149 12.04 -9.61 10.12
CA LEU A 149 10.64 -10.06 9.99
C LEU A 149 10.53 -11.27 9.06
N SER A 150 11.23 -11.22 7.92
CA SER A 150 11.24 -12.33 6.97
C SER A 150 11.86 -13.61 7.55
N GLU A 151 12.91 -13.47 8.36
CA GLU A 151 13.53 -14.62 9.07
C GLU A 151 12.63 -15.17 10.18
N LEU A 152 12.00 -14.29 10.97
CA LEU A 152 11.06 -14.68 12.02
C LEU A 152 9.88 -15.46 11.43
N GLU A 153 9.33 -15.00 10.30
CA GLU A 153 8.24 -15.65 9.61
C GLU A 153 8.61 -17.06 9.10
N GLN A 154 9.86 -17.26 8.69
CA GLN A 154 10.32 -18.58 8.26
C GLN A 154 10.46 -19.57 9.42
N LYS A 155 10.93 -19.09 10.56
CA LYS A 155 11.25 -19.93 11.73
C LYS A 155 10.06 -20.14 12.65
N ARG A 156 9.18 -19.15 12.79
CA ARG A 156 8.05 -19.09 13.74
C ARG A 156 8.34 -19.68 15.11
N SER A 157 9.54 -19.38 15.65
CA SER A 157 9.98 -19.83 16.94
C SER A 157 9.23 -19.14 18.09
N TYR A 158 9.38 -19.61 19.31
CA TYR A 158 8.80 -18.97 20.50
C TYR A 158 9.13 -17.48 20.56
N GLY A 159 8.12 -16.65 20.80
CA GLY A 159 8.23 -15.19 20.81
C GLY A 159 8.07 -14.51 19.44
N TYR A 160 7.81 -15.28 18.37
CA TYR A 160 7.62 -14.78 17.02
C TYR A 160 6.65 -13.58 16.96
N GLU A 161 5.50 -13.71 17.60
CA GLU A 161 4.44 -12.69 17.56
C GLU A 161 4.91 -11.39 18.21
N LEU A 162 5.58 -11.49 19.35
CA LEU A 162 6.07 -10.32 20.09
C LEU A 162 7.23 -9.63 19.38
N TYR A 163 8.17 -10.40 18.84
CA TYR A 163 9.29 -9.87 18.07
C TYR A 163 8.81 -9.18 16.79
N SER A 164 7.88 -9.78 16.04
CA SER A 164 7.33 -9.20 14.82
C SER A 164 6.59 -7.91 15.13
N ARG A 165 5.76 -7.86 16.17
CA ARG A 165 5.09 -6.63 16.62
C ARG A 165 6.09 -5.53 16.95
N ASN A 166 7.18 -5.84 17.67
CA ASN A 166 8.19 -4.86 18.06
C ASN A 166 8.90 -4.26 16.82
N LEU A 167 9.30 -5.10 15.86
CA LEU A 167 9.93 -4.65 14.61
C LEU A 167 8.99 -3.78 13.77
N LEU A 168 7.72 -4.16 13.65
CA LEU A 168 6.71 -3.35 12.97
C LEU A 168 6.48 -2.01 13.68
N SER A 169 6.50 -1.99 15.02
CA SER A 169 6.41 -0.75 15.81
C SER A 169 7.59 0.18 15.57
N GLU A 170 8.81 -0.36 15.45
CA GLU A 170 10.02 0.42 15.13
C GLU A 170 9.94 1.04 13.72
N ILE A 171 9.50 0.25 12.74
CA ILE A 171 9.27 0.76 11.37
C ILE A 171 8.22 1.87 11.38
N LEU A 172 7.11 1.69 12.09
CA LEU A 172 6.03 2.67 12.19
C LEU A 172 6.51 4.00 12.77
N LEU A 173 7.33 3.98 13.83
CA LEU A 173 7.95 5.18 14.40
C LEU A 173 8.84 5.89 13.39
N TYR A 174 9.66 5.15 12.64
CA TYR A 174 10.51 5.71 11.59
C TYR A 174 9.67 6.42 10.50
N LEU A 175 8.60 5.79 10.02
CA LEU A 175 7.72 6.37 9.01
C LEU A 175 7.04 7.67 9.50
N LEU A 176 6.60 7.67 10.76
CA LEU A 176 6.01 8.86 11.41
C LEU A 176 7.02 10.00 11.51
N ASP A 177 8.23 9.73 11.97
CA ASP A 177 9.28 10.75 12.12
C ASP A 177 9.67 11.34 10.76
N ARG A 178 9.82 10.50 9.73
CA ARG A 178 10.07 10.94 8.36
C ARG A 178 8.97 11.90 7.89
N LYS A 179 7.70 11.51 8.02
CA LYS A 179 6.57 12.35 7.59
C LYS A 179 6.41 13.64 8.39
N ARG A 180 6.64 13.60 9.70
CA ARG A 180 6.62 14.82 10.53
C ARG A 180 7.66 15.84 10.09
N ASN A 181 8.79 15.40 9.58
CA ASN A 181 9.84 16.27 9.07
C ASN A 181 9.52 16.83 7.67
N GLU A 182 8.82 16.07 6.82
CA GLU A 182 8.37 16.52 5.50
C GLU A 182 7.21 17.54 5.60
N THR A 183 6.19 17.29 6.45
CA THR A 183 4.97 18.10 6.55
C THR A 183 5.15 19.46 7.24
N LYS A 184 6.28 19.76 7.82
CA LYS A 184 6.56 21.11 8.35
C LYS A 184 6.48 22.22 7.29
N ASN A 185 6.44 21.86 6.01
CA ASN A 185 6.46 22.78 4.86
C ASN A 185 5.15 22.83 4.04
N GLU A 186 4.09 22.09 4.39
CA GLU A 186 2.84 22.03 3.62
C GLU A 186 1.67 22.74 4.30
N SER A 187 0.83 23.46 3.53
CA SER A 187 -0.36 24.15 4.06
C SER A 187 -1.58 23.20 4.16
N ARG A 188 -2.40 23.37 5.22
CA ARG A 188 -3.61 22.55 5.48
C ARG A 188 -4.66 22.59 4.35
N GLU A 189 -4.73 23.67 3.58
CA GLU A 189 -5.70 23.81 2.47
C GLU A 189 -5.37 22.93 1.27
N THR A 190 -4.08 22.72 0.99
CA THR A 190 -3.62 21.84 -0.11
C THR A 190 -4.02 20.39 0.19
N VAL A 191 -3.81 19.92 1.41
CA VAL A 191 -4.12 18.56 1.87
C VAL A 191 -5.62 18.24 1.73
N GLY A 192 -6.51 19.17 2.08
CA GLY A 192 -7.97 18.94 1.99
C GLY A 192 -8.48 18.76 0.56
N ARG A 193 -7.94 19.52 -0.39
CA ARG A 193 -8.29 19.41 -1.83
C ARG A 193 -7.78 18.13 -2.48
N GLU A 194 -6.60 17.71 -2.11
CA GLU A 194 -6.01 16.46 -2.60
C GLU A 194 -6.81 15.25 -2.14
N MET A 195 -7.23 15.23 -0.88
CA MET A 195 -8.09 14.21 -0.30
C MET A 195 -9.42 14.04 -1.04
N GLU A 196 -10.08 15.15 -1.34
CA GLU A 196 -11.37 15.14 -2.03
C GLU A 196 -11.23 14.63 -3.47
N ASN A 197 -10.22 15.09 -4.18
CA ASN A 197 -9.92 14.65 -5.54
C ASN A 197 -9.63 13.16 -5.61
N GLU A 198 -8.92 12.62 -4.65
CA GLU A 198 -8.59 11.20 -4.61
C GLU A 198 -9.80 10.31 -4.30
N MET A 199 -10.65 10.70 -3.36
CA MET A 199 -11.89 9.94 -3.14
C MET A 199 -12.75 9.89 -4.41
N ARG A 200 -12.76 10.98 -5.19
CA ARG A 200 -13.42 11.05 -6.49
C ARG A 200 -12.76 10.13 -7.50
N LEU A 201 -11.46 10.22 -7.65
CA LEU A 201 -10.68 9.38 -8.58
C LEU A 201 -10.83 7.90 -8.25
N ARG A 202 -10.76 7.53 -6.96
CA ARG A 202 -11.00 6.15 -6.51
C ARG A 202 -12.36 5.61 -6.97
N LYS A 203 -13.44 6.39 -6.79
CA LYS A 203 -14.78 5.99 -7.22
C LYS A 203 -14.84 5.78 -8.73
N MET A 204 -14.23 6.68 -9.51
CA MET A 204 -14.20 6.59 -10.96
C MET A 204 -13.40 5.39 -11.45
N LEU A 205 -12.22 5.12 -10.87
CA LEU A 205 -11.39 3.97 -11.25
C LEU A 205 -12.08 2.65 -10.93
N LEU A 206 -12.71 2.54 -9.76
CA LEU A 206 -13.49 1.36 -9.40
C LEU A 206 -14.67 1.15 -10.37
N TYR A 207 -15.35 2.23 -10.77
CA TYR A 207 -16.42 2.17 -11.74
C TYR A 207 -15.93 1.72 -13.14
N ILE A 208 -14.81 2.30 -13.61
CA ILE A 208 -14.18 1.86 -14.87
C ILE A 208 -13.84 0.38 -14.82
N GLN A 209 -13.24 -0.07 -13.74
CA GLN A 209 -12.81 -1.47 -13.60
C GLN A 209 -14.01 -2.45 -13.54
N GLU A 210 -15.13 -2.03 -12.97
CA GLU A 210 -16.36 -2.83 -12.90
C GLU A 210 -17.04 -2.95 -14.26
N TYR A 211 -17.02 -1.87 -15.05
CA TYR A 211 -17.76 -1.76 -16.32
C TYR A 211 -16.87 -1.63 -17.55
N TYR A 212 -15.58 -1.97 -17.49
CA TYR A 212 -14.62 -1.79 -18.60
C TYR A 212 -15.03 -2.52 -19.90
N GLY A 213 -15.86 -3.55 -19.82
CA GLY A 213 -16.42 -4.29 -20.97
C GLY A 213 -17.64 -3.62 -21.60
N GLU A 214 -18.15 -2.55 -21.03
CA GLU A 214 -19.33 -1.82 -21.48
C GLU A 214 -18.95 -0.47 -22.12
N HIS A 215 -19.93 0.19 -22.74
CA HIS A 215 -19.72 1.54 -23.26
C HIS A 215 -19.76 2.55 -22.11
N LEU A 216 -18.58 3.00 -21.66
CA LEU A 216 -18.42 4.00 -20.60
C LEU A 216 -18.44 5.42 -21.18
N SER A 217 -19.25 6.29 -20.61
CA SER A 217 -19.26 7.72 -20.92
C SER A 217 -18.64 8.54 -19.78
N LEU A 218 -18.21 9.77 -20.10
CA LEU A 218 -17.74 10.72 -19.09
C LEU A 218 -18.83 11.03 -18.05
N ALA A 219 -20.09 11.06 -18.48
CA ALA A 219 -21.25 11.30 -17.61
C ALA A 219 -21.41 10.19 -16.57
N ASP A 220 -21.15 8.93 -16.94
CA ASP A 220 -21.24 7.79 -16.03
C ASP A 220 -20.16 7.88 -14.93
N LEU A 221 -18.93 8.23 -15.31
CA LEU A 221 -17.83 8.44 -14.37
C LEU A 221 -18.09 9.60 -13.42
N ALA A 222 -18.58 10.72 -13.97
CA ALA A 222 -18.93 11.90 -13.17
C ALA A 222 -20.04 11.59 -12.16
N LYS A 223 -21.06 10.82 -12.58
CA LYS A 223 -22.14 10.34 -11.71
C LYS A 223 -21.63 9.40 -10.61
N ALA A 224 -20.75 8.46 -10.94
CA ALA A 224 -20.15 7.53 -9.96
C ALA A 224 -19.40 8.27 -8.84
N ALA A 225 -18.72 9.38 -9.18
CA ALA A 225 -18.00 10.21 -8.23
C ALA A 225 -18.86 11.33 -7.60
N ASN A 226 -20.12 11.48 -8.01
CA ASN A 226 -21.02 12.57 -7.60
C ASN A 226 -20.44 13.96 -7.88
N ILE A 227 -19.91 14.19 -9.10
CA ILE A 227 -19.32 15.45 -9.58
C ILE A 227 -19.83 15.78 -10.99
N GLY A 228 -19.53 16.99 -11.47
CA GLY A 228 -19.79 17.35 -12.87
C GLY A 228 -18.71 16.81 -13.82
N GLU A 229 -19.05 16.64 -15.11
CA GLU A 229 -18.14 16.11 -16.15
C GLU A 229 -16.83 16.90 -16.27
N ARG A 230 -16.89 18.24 -16.14
CA ARG A 230 -15.70 19.10 -16.18
C ARG A 230 -14.77 18.82 -15.02
N GLU A 231 -15.31 18.56 -13.83
CA GLU A 231 -14.54 18.19 -12.64
C GLU A 231 -13.97 16.78 -12.77
N CYS A 232 -14.73 15.86 -13.34
CA CYS A 232 -14.29 14.51 -13.67
C CYS A 232 -13.04 14.54 -14.55
N LEU A 233 -13.05 15.28 -15.68
CA LEU A 233 -11.87 15.45 -16.53
C LEU A 233 -10.68 16.03 -15.77
N ARG A 234 -10.91 16.99 -14.88
CA ARG A 234 -9.84 17.63 -14.08
C ARG A 234 -9.20 16.66 -13.09
N CYS A 235 -9.94 15.69 -12.57
CA CYS A 235 -9.38 14.66 -11.69
C CYS A 235 -8.39 13.74 -12.40
N PHE A 236 -8.59 13.47 -13.71
CA PHE A 236 -7.67 12.62 -14.50
C PHE A 236 -6.50 13.40 -15.13
N GLN A 237 -6.46 14.72 -15.06
CA GLN A 237 -5.39 15.55 -15.64
C GLN A 237 -4.27 15.90 -14.64
N LYS A 238 -4.39 15.46 -13.39
CA LYS A 238 -3.38 15.64 -12.33
C LYS A 238 -2.56 14.39 -12.17
#